data_227ba86efa8be6e7c5740119c039b63f
#
_entry.id   227ba86efa8be6e7c5740119c039b63f
#
_cell.length_a   1.000
_cell.length_b   1.000
_cell.length_c   1.000
_cell.angle_alpha   90.00
_cell.angle_beta   90.00
_cell.angle_gamma   90.00
#
_symmetry.space_group_name_H-M   'P 1'
#
loop_
_entity.id
_entity.type
_entity.pdbx_description
1 polymer ?
#
loop_
_entity_poly.entity_id
_entity_poly.type
_entity_poly.pdbx_seq_one_letter_code
_entity_poly.pdbx_strand_id
1 'polypeptide(L)'
;KIHQSRYTKVGDYYRLYCSALVKDVDGVNCNYVLYSDDFGGTWSGLGDIDTPPIPSGADEPKAEELPDGSIVCGSRMNGGRFYNIFTFTDADKAQGSWGAVATSNASNGGVVAQNNSCNGEILIVPATRKADGRLVYMALQSVPFGSGRTNVGIFYKELAGPDDFSTPANLAKQWDGSHQSSFLGSAYSTMIMQADGRLGFLYEESTHGADYTIVYKNYSL
;
A
#
# COMPACT_ATOMS: atom_id res chain seq x y z
N LYS A 1 -1.05 -5.88 -8.38
CA LYS A 1 -0.90 -6.97 -7.39
C LYS A 1 -2.29 -7.49 -7.03
N ILE A 2 -2.44 -8.82 -6.98
CA ILE A 2 -3.56 -9.47 -6.33
C ILE A 2 -3.13 -9.85 -4.92
N HIS A 3 -3.95 -9.50 -3.93
CA HIS A 3 -3.74 -9.82 -2.53
C HIS A 3 -4.80 -10.82 -2.07
N GLN A 4 -4.38 -11.88 -1.39
CA GLN A 4 -5.30 -12.83 -0.77
C GLN A 4 -5.54 -12.44 0.69
N SER A 5 -6.81 -12.38 1.09
CA SER A 5 -7.19 -12.09 2.47
C SER A 5 -6.57 -13.08 3.46
N ARG A 6 -6.18 -12.55 4.60
CA ARG A 6 -5.73 -13.35 5.77
C ARG A 6 -6.89 -13.71 6.68
N TYR A 7 -8.00 -12.96 6.61
CA TYR A 7 -9.08 -13.03 7.58
C TYR A 7 -10.42 -13.47 6.98
N THR A 8 -10.73 -13.02 5.77
CA THR A 8 -12.04 -13.28 5.16
C THR A 8 -11.99 -14.49 4.25
N LYS A 9 -12.78 -15.52 4.59
CA LYS A 9 -12.98 -16.71 3.78
C LYS A 9 -14.47 -16.86 3.47
N VAL A 10 -14.82 -16.91 2.19
CA VAL A 10 -16.20 -17.09 1.71
C VAL A 10 -16.30 -18.43 0.99
N GLY A 11 -17.14 -19.32 1.50
CA GLY A 11 -17.21 -20.69 1.01
C GLY A 11 -15.86 -21.40 1.15
N ASP A 12 -15.32 -21.87 0.03
CA ASP A 12 -14.08 -22.64 -0.01
C ASP A 12 -12.82 -21.77 -0.18
N TYR A 13 -12.97 -20.48 -0.51
CA TYR A 13 -11.85 -19.62 -0.89
C TYR A 13 -11.67 -18.43 0.04
N TYR A 14 -10.39 -18.07 0.28
CA TYR A 14 -10.08 -16.76 0.84
C TYR A 14 -10.30 -15.69 -0.22
N ARG A 15 -10.93 -14.58 0.17
CA ARG A 15 -11.20 -13.44 -0.71
C ARG A 15 -9.93 -12.91 -1.32
N LEU A 16 -9.98 -12.61 -2.61
CA LEU A 16 -8.91 -11.91 -3.33
C LEU A 16 -9.27 -10.43 -3.46
N TYR A 17 -8.25 -9.58 -3.39
CA TYR A 17 -8.37 -8.14 -3.63
C TYR A 17 -7.41 -7.71 -4.74
N CYS A 18 -7.86 -6.77 -5.57
CA CYS A 18 -7.06 -6.12 -6.61
C CYS A 18 -7.39 -4.64 -6.67
N SER A 19 -6.40 -3.78 -6.82
CA SER A 19 -6.62 -2.36 -7.03
C SER A 19 -6.50 -2.00 -8.51
N ALA A 20 -7.33 -1.07 -8.98
CA ALA A 20 -7.38 -0.63 -10.36
C ALA A 20 -7.33 0.90 -10.47
N LEU A 21 -6.55 1.39 -11.44
CA LEU A 21 -6.62 2.76 -11.91
C LEU A 21 -7.66 2.80 -13.04
N VAL A 22 -8.63 3.66 -12.90
CA VAL A 22 -9.75 3.78 -13.82
C VAL A 22 -9.89 5.24 -14.22
N LYS A 23 -10.30 5.50 -15.45
CA LYS A 23 -10.80 6.82 -15.86
C LYS A 23 -12.30 6.83 -15.73
N ASP A 24 -12.83 7.87 -15.08
CA ASP A 24 -14.26 8.13 -15.05
C ASP A 24 -14.79 8.62 -16.41
N VAL A 25 -16.06 8.93 -16.47
CA VAL A 25 -16.73 9.40 -17.72
C VAL A 25 -16.17 10.72 -18.23
N ASP A 26 -15.58 11.52 -17.37
CA ASP A 26 -14.94 12.81 -17.71
C ASP A 26 -13.45 12.66 -18.02
N GLY A 27 -12.93 11.43 -17.99
CA GLY A 27 -11.53 11.10 -18.25
C GLY A 27 -10.60 11.38 -17.08
N VAL A 28 -11.13 11.63 -15.88
CA VAL A 28 -10.37 11.85 -14.65
C VAL A 28 -9.94 10.52 -14.05
N ASN A 29 -8.67 10.42 -13.66
CA ASN A 29 -8.15 9.24 -12.99
C ASN A 29 -8.72 9.12 -11.58
N CYS A 30 -9.23 7.95 -11.25
CA CYS A 30 -9.65 7.55 -9.92
C CYS A 30 -9.24 6.10 -9.63
N ASN A 31 -9.30 5.70 -8.37
CA ASN A 31 -8.93 4.34 -7.97
C ASN A 31 -10.16 3.55 -7.53
N TYR A 32 -10.11 2.24 -7.76
CA TYR A 32 -11.04 1.28 -7.21
C TYR A 32 -10.28 0.12 -6.58
N VAL A 33 -10.92 -0.53 -5.63
CA VAL A 33 -10.53 -1.85 -5.15
C VAL A 33 -11.60 -2.84 -5.54
N LEU A 34 -11.19 -3.92 -6.17
CA LEU A 34 -12.04 -5.02 -6.58
C LEU A 34 -11.81 -6.21 -5.65
N TYR A 35 -12.83 -7.03 -5.47
CA TYR A 35 -12.72 -8.28 -4.74
C TYR A 35 -13.34 -9.46 -5.50
N SER A 36 -12.86 -10.67 -5.17
CA SER A 36 -13.37 -11.93 -5.70
C SER A 36 -13.50 -12.95 -4.57
N ASP A 37 -14.63 -13.64 -4.50
CA ASP A 37 -14.92 -14.72 -3.56
C ASP A 37 -14.91 -16.12 -4.20
N ASP A 38 -14.58 -16.19 -5.50
CA ASP A 38 -14.57 -17.42 -6.32
C ASP A 38 -13.21 -17.68 -6.99
N PHE A 39 -12.13 -17.31 -6.29
CA PHE A 39 -10.75 -17.49 -6.76
C PHE A 39 -10.42 -16.77 -8.07
N GLY A 40 -11.04 -15.63 -8.32
CA GLY A 40 -10.81 -14.80 -9.50
C GLY A 40 -11.73 -15.10 -10.68
N GLY A 41 -12.73 -15.95 -10.51
CA GLY A 41 -13.71 -16.25 -11.55
C GLY A 41 -14.60 -15.05 -11.88
N THR A 42 -15.03 -14.33 -10.84
CA THR A 42 -15.75 -13.06 -10.96
C THR A 42 -15.15 -11.98 -10.03
N TRP A 43 -15.33 -10.70 -10.40
CA TRP A 43 -14.84 -9.56 -9.65
C TRP A 43 -15.95 -8.53 -9.45
N SER A 44 -16.02 -7.97 -8.25
CA SER A 44 -16.94 -6.89 -7.88
C SER A 44 -16.20 -5.72 -7.28
N GLY A 45 -16.77 -4.51 -7.36
CA GLY A 45 -16.21 -3.34 -6.68
C GLY A 45 -16.39 -3.44 -5.17
N LEU A 46 -15.35 -3.09 -4.41
CA LEU A 46 -15.44 -2.99 -2.96
C LEU A 46 -16.00 -1.60 -2.59
N GLY A 47 -17.19 -1.59 -2.02
CA GLY A 47 -17.97 -0.36 -1.80
C GLY A 47 -18.82 0.01 -3.01
N ASP A 48 -19.34 1.24 -2.99
CA ASP A 48 -20.17 1.77 -4.07
C ASP A 48 -19.29 2.18 -5.26
N ILE A 49 -19.73 1.82 -6.47
CA ILE A 49 -19.02 2.18 -7.71
C ILE A 49 -19.03 3.70 -7.98
N ASP A 50 -20.02 4.41 -7.44
CA ASP A 50 -20.11 5.86 -7.56
C ASP A 50 -19.26 6.60 -6.51
N THR A 51 -18.66 5.87 -5.56
CA THR A 51 -17.80 6.41 -4.52
C THR A 51 -16.42 5.76 -4.51
N PRO A 52 -15.57 6.08 -5.49
CA PRO A 52 -14.23 5.52 -5.54
C PRO A 52 -13.42 5.91 -4.30
N PRO A 53 -12.58 5.01 -3.75
CA PRO A 53 -11.79 5.28 -2.55
C PRO A 53 -10.91 6.53 -2.66
N ILE A 54 -10.37 6.81 -3.83
CA ILE A 54 -9.59 8.01 -4.11
C ILE A 54 -10.07 8.58 -5.46
N PRO A 55 -10.94 9.61 -5.43
CA PRO A 55 -11.72 10.01 -6.61
C PRO A 55 -10.97 10.91 -7.58
N SER A 56 -10.00 11.72 -7.14
CA SER A 56 -9.30 12.66 -8.02
C SER A 56 -7.83 12.81 -7.64
N GLY A 57 -6.98 13.12 -8.62
CA GLY A 57 -5.53 13.21 -8.45
C GLY A 57 -4.87 11.85 -8.18
N ALA A 58 -5.65 10.78 -8.27
CA ALA A 58 -5.23 9.41 -8.08
C ALA A 58 -4.41 8.92 -9.27
N ASP A 59 -3.48 8.02 -9.00
CA ASP A 59 -2.72 7.30 -10.01
C ASP A 59 -2.55 5.86 -9.49
N GLU A 60 -1.61 5.12 -9.94
CA GLU A 60 -1.34 3.70 -9.66
C GLU A 60 -1.61 3.28 -8.21
N PRO A 61 -2.75 2.60 -7.93
CA PRO A 61 -3.14 2.22 -6.59
C PRO A 61 -2.52 0.88 -6.16
N LYS A 62 -2.50 0.67 -4.85
CA LYS A 62 -2.24 -0.61 -4.20
C LYS A 62 -3.25 -0.85 -3.11
N ALA A 63 -3.68 -2.09 -2.95
CA ALA A 63 -4.55 -2.51 -1.85
C ALA A 63 -3.82 -3.50 -0.95
N GLU A 64 -4.05 -3.39 0.36
CA GLU A 64 -3.50 -4.30 1.37
C GLU A 64 -4.49 -4.42 2.54
N GLU A 65 -4.40 -5.52 3.28
CA GLU A 65 -5.28 -5.81 4.40
C GLU A 65 -4.62 -5.38 5.72
N LEU A 66 -5.33 -4.57 6.52
CA LEU A 66 -4.89 -4.09 7.82
C LEU A 66 -5.08 -5.17 8.92
N PRO A 67 -4.47 -5.02 10.10
CA PRO A 67 -4.54 -6.03 11.16
C PRO A 67 -5.94 -6.36 11.67
N ASP A 68 -6.90 -5.47 11.50
CA ASP A 68 -8.31 -5.66 11.87
C ASP A 68 -9.18 -6.21 10.73
N GLY A 69 -8.56 -6.52 9.58
CA GLY A 69 -9.26 -7.02 8.40
C GLY A 69 -9.83 -5.93 7.48
N SER A 70 -9.74 -4.66 7.86
CA SER A 70 -10.08 -3.55 6.95
C SER A 70 -9.11 -3.46 5.78
N ILE A 71 -9.50 -2.80 4.69
CA ILE A 71 -8.70 -2.72 3.47
C ILE A 71 -8.19 -1.31 3.26
N VAL A 72 -6.87 -1.13 3.22
CA VAL A 72 -6.27 0.13 2.80
C VAL A 72 -6.11 0.16 1.28
N CYS A 73 -6.52 1.28 0.66
CA CYS A 73 -6.15 1.68 -0.68
C CYS A 73 -5.10 2.78 -0.57
N GLY A 74 -3.88 2.50 -1.01
CA GLY A 74 -2.81 3.49 -1.14
C GLY A 74 -2.65 3.88 -2.60
N SER A 75 -2.44 5.17 -2.90
CA SER A 75 -2.29 5.65 -4.26
C SER A 75 -1.10 6.58 -4.43
N ARG A 76 -0.54 6.54 -5.63
CA ARG A 76 0.50 7.44 -6.09
C ARG A 76 0.03 8.90 -6.02
N MET A 77 0.88 9.75 -5.44
CA MET A 77 0.68 11.18 -5.30
C MET A 77 2.02 11.89 -5.46
N ASN A 78 2.02 13.11 -6.01
CA ASN A 78 3.22 13.93 -5.98
C ASN A 78 3.54 14.39 -4.56
N GLY A 79 4.76 14.17 -4.12
CA GLY A 79 5.24 14.57 -2.79
C GLY A 79 4.87 13.62 -1.65
N GLY A 80 4.16 12.53 -1.91
CA GLY A 80 3.73 11.58 -0.87
C GLY A 80 2.82 10.47 -1.36
N ARG A 81 1.81 10.15 -0.55
CA ARG A 81 0.80 9.11 -0.84
C ARG A 81 -0.60 9.58 -0.44
N PHE A 82 -1.62 9.12 -1.19
CA PHE A 82 -2.99 9.07 -0.74
C PHE A 82 -3.26 7.76 -0.02
N TYR A 83 -4.10 7.81 1.02
CA TYR A 83 -4.65 6.63 1.67
C TYR A 83 -6.15 6.79 1.88
N ASN A 84 -6.88 5.69 1.71
CA ASN A 84 -8.24 5.51 2.20
C ASN A 84 -8.39 4.11 2.76
N ILE A 85 -9.34 3.91 3.68
CA ILE A 85 -9.57 2.63 4.35
C ILE A 85 -11.05 2.28 4.23
N PHE A 86 -11.31 1.04 3.77
CA PHE A 86 -12.62 0.43 3.77
C PHE A 86 -12.82 -0.34 5.06
N THR A 87 -13.83 0.04 5.83
CA THR A 87 -14.22 -0.65 7.06
C THR A 87 -15.46 -1.48 6.82
N PHE A 88 -15.38 -2.78 7.11
CA PHE A 88 -16.49 -3.70 6.94
C PHE A 88 -17.52 -3.56 8.07
N THR A 89 -18.80 -3.58 7.69
CA THR A 89 -19.93 -3.83 8.59
C THR A 89 -20.37 -5.29 8.55
N ASP A 90 -20.13 -5.98 7.42
CA ASP A 90 -20.31 -7.42 7.21
C ASP A 90 -19.23 -7.88 6.23
N ALA A 91 -18.16 -8.48 6.77
CA ALA A 91 -17.00 -8.87 5.94
C ALA A 91 -17.38 -10.00 4.97
N ASP A 92 -18.20 -10.96 5.37
CA ASP A 92 -18.58 -12.09 4.52
C ASP A 92 -19.34 -11.63 3.27
N LYS A 93 -20.12 -10.56 3.39
CA LYS A 93 -20.88 -9.96 2.27
C LYS A 93 -20.17 -8.81 1.57
N ALA A 94 -18.92 -8.49 1.94
CA ALA A 94 -18.19 -7.33 1.47
C ALA A 94 -18.94 -5.99 1.67
N GLN A 95 -19.79 -5.89 2.70
CA GLN A 95 -20.52 -4.69 3.02
C GLN A 95 -19.72 -3.80 3.96
N GLY A 96 -19.74 -2.51 3.71
CA GLY A 96 -18.99 -1.53 4.50
C GLY A 96 -18.92 -0.19 3.78
N SER A 97 -17.96 0.65 4.17
CA SER A 97 -17.79 1.97 3.54
C SER A 97 -16.34 2.41 3.55
N TRP A 98 -16.00 3.21 2.55
CA TRP A 98 -14.74 3.95 2.51
C TRP A 98 -14.78 5.15 3.47
N GLY A 99 -13.64 5.41 4.12
CA GLY A 99 -13.45 6.60 4.94
C GLY A 99 -13.19 7.86 4.12
N ALA A 100 -12.72 8.90 4.78
CA ALA A 100 -12.26 10.12 4.12
C ALA A 100 -10.81 9.97 3.65
N VAL A 101 -10.53 10.35 2.40
CA VAL A 101 -9.17 10.33 1.83
C VAL A 101 -8.23 11.18 2.68
N ALA A 102 -7.06 10.63 3.00
CA ALA A 102 -5.99 11.34 3.69
C ALA A 102 -4.71 11.36 2.83
N THR A 103 -3.94 12.43 2.97
CA THR A 103 -2.60 12.55 2.37
C THR A 103 -1.53 12.26 3.41
N SER A 104 -0.51 11.51 3.00
CA SER A 104 0.70 11.24 3.77
C SER A 104 1.87 11.96 3.10
N ASN A 105 2.49 12.90 3.79
CA ASN A 105 3.57 13.72 3.28
C ASN A 105 4.41 14.34 4.41
N ALA A 106 5.32 15.23 4.08
CA ALA A 106 6.19 15.88 5.07
C ALA A 106 5.43 16.70 6.13
N SER A 107 4.25 17.26 5.80
CA SER A 107 3.53 18.16 6.72
C SER A 107 2.94 17.44 7.92
N ASN A 108 2.70 16.13 7.83
CA ASN A 108 2.16 15.32 8.92
C ASN A 108 3.13 14.24 9.41
N GLY A 109 4.43 14.34 9.05
CA GLY A 109 5.42 13.32 9.38
C GLY A 109 5.17 11.98 8.68
N GLY A 110 4.52 12.02 7.53
CA GLY A 110 4.16 10.86 6.75
C GLY A 110 5.21 10.43 5.72
N VAL A 111 4.76 9.70 4.72
CA VAL A 111 5.58 9.24 3.59
C VAL A 111 5.94 10.42 2.68
N VAL A 112 7.21 10.61 2.40
CA VAL A 112 7.70 11.73 1.60
C VAL A 112 8.33 11.24 0.30
N ALA A 113 7.85 11.77 -0.82
CA ALA A 113 8.43 11.59 -2.15
C ALA A 113 8.78 12.97 -2.72
N GLN A 114 10.03 13.40 -2.56
CA GLN A 114 10.44 14.78 -2.90
C GLN A 114 10.27 15.07 -4.39
N ASN A 115 9.39 16.03 -4.73
CA ASN A 115 9.17 16.51 -6.11
C ASN A 115 9.09 15.37 -7.14
N ASN A 116 8.53 14.25 -6.75
CA ASN A 116 8.24 13.16 -7.67
C ASN A 116 6.89 12.52 -7.36
N SER A 117 6.35 11.88 -8.38
CA SER A 117 5.18 11.00 -8.30
C SER A 117 5.60 9.67 -8.92
N CYS A 118 5.53 8.59 -8.15
CA CYS A 118 5.99 7.30 -8.60
C CYS A 118 5.17 6.16 -7.99
N ASN A 119 5.10 5.02 -8.68
CA ASN A 119 4.56 3.79 -8.12
C ASN A 119 5.36 3.37 -6.89
N GLY A 120 4.70 2.68 -5.99
CA GLY A 120 5.28 2.05 -4.80
C GLY A 120 4.28 1.12 -4.16
N GLU A 121 4.76 0.20 -3.36
CA GLU A 121 3.95 -0.81 -2.68
C GLU A 121 3.65 -0.37 -1.25
N ILE A 122 2.42 -0.63 -0.79
CA ILE A 122 2.12 -0.75 0.63
C ILE A 122 2.03 -2.23 0.99
N LEU A 123 2.63 -2.60 2.13
CA LEU A 123 2.62 -3.97 2.64
C LEU A 123 2.46 -3.94 4.15
N ILE A 124 1.55 -4.76 4.69
CA ILE A 124 1.35 -4.92 6.12
C ILE A 124 1.89 -6.28 6.53
N VAL A 125 2.87 -6.27 7.43
CA VAL A 125 3.60 -7.49 7.81
C VAL A 125 3.65 -7.67 9.32
N PRO A 126 3.55 -8.92 9.83
CA PRO A 126 3.90 -9.22 11.20
C PRO A 126 5.42 -9.10 11.39
N ALA A 127 5.84 -8.55 12.50
CA ALA A 127 7.24 -8.41 12.87
C ALA A 127 7.42 -8.62 14.38
N THR A 128 8.63 -8.94 14.81
CA THR A 128 8.96 -9.04 16.24
C THR A 128 9.78 -7.82 16.64
N ARG A 129 9.24 -7.00 17.55
CA ARG A 129 9.96 -5.84 18.06
C ARG A 129 11.17 -6.30 18.88
N LYS A 130 12.37 -5.88 18.49
CA LYS A 130 13.63 -6.32 19.12
C LYS A 130 13.77 -5.86 20.57
N ALA A 131 13.14 -4.75 20.94
CA ALA A 131 13.29 -4.17 22.27
C ALA A 131 12.63 -5.00 23.39
N ASP A 132 11.53 -5.68 23.09
CA ASP A 132 10.71 -6.40 24.09
C ASP A 132 10.21 -7.77 23.63
N GLY A 133 10.55 -8.20 22.42
CA GLY A 133 10.12 -9.48 21.85
C GLY A 133 8.64 -9.56 21.48
N ARG A 134 7.89 -8.44 21.49
CA ARG A 134 6.46 -8.43 21.17
C ARG A 134 6.24 -8.61 19.69
N LEU A 135 5.23 -9.41 19.34
CA LEU A 135 4.69 -9.46 17.99
C LEU A 135 3.91 -8.16 17.72
N VAL A 136 4.24 -7.49 16.64
CA VAL A 136 3.61 -6.25 16.16
C VAL A 136 3.29 -6.37 14.68
N TYR A 137 2.48 -5.46 14.16
CA TYR A 137 2.36 -5.26 12.72
C TYR A 137 3.13 -4.03 12.29
N MET A 138 3.75 -4.10 11.11
CA MET A 138 4.43 -2.97 10.46
C MET A 138 3.74 -2.64 9.15
N ALA A 139 3.43 -1.39 8.94
CA ALA A 139 3.15 -0.86 7.61
C ALA A 139 4.47 -0.46 6.94
N LEU A 140 4.70 -0.96 5.74
CA LEU A 140 5.84 -0.65 4.89
C LEU A 140 5.33 0.05 3.63
N GLN A 141 5.93 1.18 3.25
CA GLN A 141 5.59 1.90 2.02
C GLN A 141 6.86 2.20 1.22
N SER A 142 6.98 1.62 0.04
CA SER A 142 8.10 1.93 -0.84
C SER A 142 7.81 3.14 -1.72
N VAL A 143 8.83 4.00 -1.91
CA VAL A 143 8.78 5.19 -2.76
C VAL A 143 10.20 5.68 -3.05
N PRO A 144 10.45 6.41 -4.16
CA PRO A 144 11.67 7.19 -4.31
C PRO A 144 11.69 8.35 -3.30
N PHE A 145 12.80 8.49 -2.57
CA PHE A 145 12.98 9.56 -1.57
C PHE A 145 13.46 10.87 -2.17
N GLY A 146 14.19 10.79 -3.29
CA GLY A 146 14.79 11.94 -3.94
C GLY A 146 13.92 12.55 -5.03
N SER A 147 14.32 13.73 -5.48
CA SER A 147 13.69 14.41 -6.61
C SER A 147 13.93 13.65 -7.91
N GLY A 148 12.95 13.64 -8.82
CA GLY A 148 13.10 13.09 -10.17
C GLY A 148 13.29 11.57 -10.23
N ARG A 149 12.68 10.81 -9.33
CA ARG A 149 12.78 9.34 -9.26
C ARG A 149 14.21 8.87 -8.96
N THR A 150 14.67 9.21 -7.77
CA THR A 150 15.97 8.78 -7.24
C THR A 150 15.83 8.24 -5.82
N ASN A 151 16.79 7.44 -5.40
CA ASN A 151 16.94 7.02 -4.00
C ASN A 151 15.72 6.23 -3.49
N VAL A 152 15.27 5.21 -4.23
CA VAL A 152 14.15 4.37 -3.76
C VAL A 152 14.47 3.76 -2.40
N GLY A 153 13.46 3.72 -1.54
CA GLY A 153 13.54 3.16 -0.21
C GLY A 153 12.18 2.80 0.34
N ILE A 154 12.14 2.46 1.61
CA ILE A 154 10.97 1.98 2.32
C ILE A 154 10.77 2.83 3.57
N PHE A 155 9.62 3.49 3.69
CA PHE A 155 9.12 4.03 4.94
C PHE A 155 8.49 2.92 5.76
N TYR A 156 8.57 3.01 7.09
CA TYR A 156 7.95 2.04 7.99
C TYR A 156 7.24 2.74 9.15
N LYS A 157 6.14 2.11 9.59
CA LYS A 157 5.34 2.53 10.74
C LYS A 157 4.89 1.30 11.51
N GLU A 158 5.10 1.28 12.82
CA GLU A 158 4.51 0.26 13.69
C GLU A 158 3.01 0.53 13.86
N LEU A 159 2.21 -0.50 13.71
CA LEU A 159 0.76 -0.49 13.96
C LEU A 159 0.52 -1.11 15.34
N ALA A 160 0.78 -0.34 16.39
CA ALA A 160 0.71 -0.80 17.77
C ALA A 160 -0.74 -0.99 18.26
N GLY A 161 -1.68 -0.30 17.64
CA GLY A 161 -3.10 -0.36 17.98
C GLY A 161 -3.99 0.34 16.97
N PRO A 162 -5.31 0.31 17.17
CA PRO A 162 -6.28 0.91 16.26
C PRO A 162 -6.03 2.40 15.98
N ASP A 163 -5.47 3.13 16.94
CA ASP A 163 -5.17 4.57 16.78
C ASP A 163 -4.13 4.85 15.69
N ASP A 164 -3.38 3.83 15.24
CA ASP A 164 -2.39 3.96 14.19
C ASP A 164 -2.99 3.78 12.78
N PHE A 165 -4.15 3.11 12.67
CA PHE A 165 -4.72 2.75 11.37
C PHE A 165 -6.26 2.71 11.30
N SER A 166 -7.00 3.02 12.39
CA SER A 166 -8.47 2.98 12.38
C SER A 166 -9.11 4.00 11.43
N THR A 167 -8.37 5.01 11.01
CA THR A 167 -8.79 5.96 9.99
C THR A 167 -7.68 6.22 8.98
N PRO A 168 -7.99 6.66 7.74
CA PRO A 168 -6.96 7.04 6.77
C PRO A 168 -6.00 8.10 7.30
N ALA A 169 -6.50 9.08 8.07
CA ALA A 169 -5.68 10.13 8.68
C ALA A 169 -4.69 9.58 9.73
N ASN A 170 -5.08 8.56 10.48
CA ASN A 170 -4.20 7.91 11.45
C ASN A 170 -3.08 7.12 10.76
N LEU A 171 -3.41 6.39 9.70
CA LEU A 171 -2.39 5.67 8.92
C LEU A 171 -1.42 6.64 8.20
N ALA A 172 -1.93 7.76 7.70
CA ALA A 172 -1.17 8.71 6.89
C ALA A 172 -0.08 9.47 7.66
N LYS A 173 -0.25 9.67 8.97
CA LYS A 173 0.62 10.52 9.81
C LYS A 173 1.68 9.73 10.57
N GLN A 174 2.76 10.43 10.97
CA GLN A 174 3.74 9.96 11.97
C GLN A 174 4.30 8.58 11.66
N TRP A 175 4.92 8.45 10.50
CA TRP A 175 5.71 7.27 10.14
C TRP A 175 7.02 7.28 10.93
N ASP A 176 7.41 6.11 11.47
CA ASP A 176 8.49 6.01 12.46
C ASP A 176 9.88 6.22 11.85
N GLY A 177 10.04 5.93 10.56
CA GLY A 177 11.31 6.11 9.88
C GLY A 177 11.32 5.58 8.45
N SER A 178 12.52 5.52 7.90
CA SER A 178 12.73 5.02 6.55
C SER A 178 14.08 4.34 6.38
N HIS A 179 14.17 3.46 5.39
CA HIS A 179 15.40 2.80 4.95
C HIS A 179 15.62 3.06 3.46
N GLN A 180 16.71 3.75 3.12
CA GLN A 180 17.08 3.98 1.72
C GLN A 180 17.77 2.74 1.14
N SER A 181 17.26 2.25 0.02
CA SER A 181 17.73 1.02 -0.64
C SER A 181 18.62 1.29 -1.84
N SER A 182 18.35 2.37 -2.57
CA SER A 182 19.16 2.84 -3.70
C SER A 182 19.72 4.23 -3.43
N PHE A 183 20.88 4.53 -4.04
CA PHE A 183 21.53 5.86 -4.04
C PHE A 183 21.63 6.41 -5.48
N LEU A 184 20.93 5.81 -6.41
CA LEU A 184 20.97 6.11 -7.84
C LEU A 184 19.60 6.58 -8.35
N GLY A 185 19.49 6.85 -9.65
CA GLY A 185 18.22 6.95 -10.33
C GLY A 185 17.43 5.67 -10.10
N SER A 186 16.23 5.76 -9.56
CA SER A 186 15.43 4.60 -9.18
C SER A 186 13.96 4.98 -9.09
N ALA A 187 13.07 4.06 -9.47
CA ALA A 187 11.68 4.40 -9.71
C ALA A 187 10.70 3.40 -9.09
N TYR A 188 10.05 2.59 -9.92
CA TYR A 188 8.99 1.68 -9.50
C TYR A 188 9.51 0.61 -8.56
N SER A 189 8.67 0.22 -7.61
CA SER A 189 9.04 -0.78 -6.62
C SER A 189 7.85 -1.60 -6.14
N THR A 190 8.14 -2.83 -5.73
CA THR A 190 7.16 -3.74 -5.13
C THR A 190 7.82 -4.56 -4.02
N MET A 191 7.01 -5.02 -3.09
CA MET A 191 7.44 -5.79 -1.91
C MET A 191 6.59 -7.05 -1.73
N ILE A 192 7.20 -8.07 -1.17
CA ILE A 192 6.51 -9.31 -0.79
C ILE A 192 7.17 -9.92 0.45
N MET A 193 6.36 -10.46 1.37
CA MET A 193 6.88 -11.37 2.39
C MET A 193 7.14 -12.73 1.78
N GLN A 194 8.34 -13.23 1.99
CA GLN A 194 8.75 -14.56 1.55
C GLN A 194 8.37 -15.63 2.59
N ALA A 195 8.36 -16.88 2.17
CA ALA A 195 8.03 -18.00 3.04
C ALA A 195 9.03 -18.19 4.20
N ASP A 196 10.25 -17.69 4.05
CA ASP A 196 11.29 -17.70 5.09
C ASP A 196 11.19 -16.53 6.07
N GLY A 197 10.15 -15.69 5.98
CA GLY A 197 9.91 -14.53 6.83
C GLY A 197 10.74 -13.29 6.48
N ARG A 198 11.45 -13.31 5.36
CA ARG A 198 12.21 -12.14 4.89
C ARG A 198 11.39 -11.28 3.94
N LEU A 199 11.72 -10.00 3.88
CA LEU A 199 11.13 -9.07 2.93
C LEU A 199 11.89 -9.13 1.59
N GLY A 200 11.22 -9.57 0.53
CA GLY A 200 11.69 -9.42 -0.84
C GLY A 200 11.31 -8.04 -1.37
N PHE A 201 12.28 -7.29 -1.88
CA PHE A 201 12.10 -5.95 -2.42
C PHE A 201 12.66 -5.88 -3.83
N LEU A 202 11.79 -5.64 -4.82
CA LEU A 202 12.16 -5.40 -6.21
C LEU A 202 11.96 -3.93 -6.53
N TYR A 203 12.92 -3.34 -7.25
CA TYR A 203 12.80 -1.97 -7.71
C TYR A 203 13.63 -1.72 -8.98
N GLU A 204 13.24 -0.70 -9.70
CA GLU A 204 13.98 -0.18 -10.85
C GLU A 204 15.13 0.70 -10.39
N GLU A 205 16.31 0.51 -10.98
CA GLU A 205 17.50 1.30 -10.67
C GLU A 205 18.32 1.53 -11.95
N SER A 206 18.87 2.75 -12.09
CA SER A 206 19.85 3.08 -13.16
C SER A 206 21.22 2.55 -12.78
N THR A 207 21.44 1.26 -13.05
CA THR A 207 22.68 0.54 -12.74
C THR A 207 23.16 -0.23 -13.97
N HIS A 208 24.37 -0.73 -13.93
CA HIS A 208 24.99 -1.53 -15.04
C HIS A 208 24.95 -0.83 -16.41
N GLY A 209 24.93 0.51 -16.43
CA GLY A 209 24.91 1.28 -17.69
C GLY A 209 23.56 1.30 -18.40
N ALA A 210 22.49 0.89 -17.75
CA ALA A 210 21.14 0.92 -18.28
C ALA A 210 20.16 1.57 -17.27
N ASP A 211 19.19 2.29 -17.80
CA ASP A 211 18.08 2.82 -17.01
C ASP A 211 17.09 1.71 -16.67
N TYR A 212 16.51 1.79 -15.46
CA TYR A 212 15.46 0.88 -15.01
C TYR A 212 15.81 -0.61 -15.02
N THR A 213 17.06 -0.95 -14.69
CA THR A 213 17.43 -2.32 -14.37
C THR A 213 16.68 -2.79 -13.15
N ILE A 214 16.12 -4.00 -13.18
CA ILE A 214 15.42 -4.55 -12.02
C ILE A 214 16.44 -5.08 -11.02
N VAL A 215 16.42 -4.53 -9.82
CA VAL A 215 17.24 -4.95 -8.68
C VAL A 215 16.35 -5.66 -7.66
N TYR A 216 16.83 -6.79 -7.16
CA TYR A 216 16.20 -7.52 -6.06
C TYR A 216 17.07 -7.45 -4.82
N LYS A 217 16.46 -7.07 -3.69
CA LYS A 217 17.08 -7.11 -2.35
C LYS A 217 16.22 -7.93 -1.41
N ASN A 218 16.87 -8.51 -0.41
CA ASN A 218 16.25 -9.35 0.60
C ASN A 218 16.65 -8.82 1.98
N TYR A 219 15.63 -8.45 2.81
CA TYR A 219 15.84 -7.87 4.12
C TYR A 219 15.29 -8.78 5.22
N SER A 220 15.99 -8.83 6.35
CA SER A 220 15.40 -9.30 7.61
C SER A 220 14.64 -8.13 8.25
N LEU A 221 13.43 -8.38 8.70
CA LEU A 221 12.60 -7.44 9.46
C LEU A 221 12.83 -7.59 10.96
#